data_8ecd7626f479a88c84895997e79bcd9d
#
_entry.id   8ecd7626f479a88c84895997e79bcd9d
#
_cell.length_a   1.000
_cell.length_b   1.000
_cell.length_c   1.000
_cell.angle_alpha   90.00
_cell.angle_beta   90.00
_cell.angle_gamma   90.00
#
_symmetry.space_group_name_H-M   'P 1'
#
loop_
_entity.id
_entity.type
_entity.pdbx_description
1 polymer ?
#
loop_
_entity_poly.entity_id
_entity_poly.type
_entity_poly.pdbx_seq_one_letter_code
_entity_poly.pdbx_strand_id
1 'polypeptide(L)'
;LVTTAGTGTTGTVTVAAGQSRSPGTVATGGVAFDPLLAGTITVSGAVPGGQAVATSSRAVTVSAPGITTNVLNERVGAGLQYGIFTATLGAPAGAGGVQVTITSSNPAALRVSPNATTAAEVDGSIVVTVNQGATGAQFYLHGVEGQAGQTGTITASAAGYTDSAPGVVTITPPVVDLLSLLTSIPVAAADDAFQVRLGSLNAAGTGLSVEQQAQAGGAGI
;
A
#
# COMPACT_ATOMS: atom_id res chain seq x y z
N LEU A 1 15.37 -3.96 -24.66
CA LEU A 1 16.38 -2.94 -24.96
C LEU A 1 15.74 -1.70 -25.56
N VAL A 2 16.30 -0.54 -25.29
CA VAL A 2 15.88 0.77 -25.84
C VAL A 2 17.04 1.34 -26.63
N THR A 3 16.75 1.76 -27.85
CA THR A 3 17.69 2.47 -28.74
C THR A 3 16.99 3.69 -29.35
N THR A 4 17.67 4.49 -30.13
CA THR A 4 17.03 5.60 -30.90
C THR A 4 15.97 5.09 -31.88
N ALA A 5 16.02 3.82 -32.32
CA ALA A 5 15.02 3.19 -33.18
C ALA A 5 13.76 2.70 -32.43
N GLY A 6 13.73 2.80 -31.08
CA GLY A 6 12.64 2.34 -30.23
C GLY A 6 13.03 1.20 -29.28
N THR A 7 12.00 0.49 -28.76
CA THR A 7 12.14 -0.64 -27.82
C THR A 7 12.00 -1.97 -28.54
N GLY A 8 12.73 -2.99 -28.08
CA GLY A 8 12.65 -4.35 -28.61
C GLY A 8 13.54 -5.34 -27.87
N THR A 9 13.46 -6.62 -28.25
CA THR A 9 14.33 -7.68 -27.73
C THR A 9 15.75 -7.61 -28.29
N THR A 10 15.92 -6.97 -29.42
CA THR A 10 17.22 -6.72 -30.06
C THR A 10 17.37 -5.25 -30.40
N GLY A 11 18.59 -4.76 -30.47
CA GLY A 11 18.91 -3.39 -30.87
C GLY A 11 20.32 -3.34 -31.48
N THR A 12 20.51 -2.43 -32.41
CA THR A 12 21.83 -2.16 -33.02
C THR A 12 22.38 -0.85 -32.47
N VAL A 13 23.64 -0.85 -32.09
CA VAL A 13 24.38 0.34 -31.67
C VAL A 13 25.66 0.47 -32.48
N THR A 14 25.96 1.70 -32.87
CA THR A 14 27.16 1.97 -33.71
C THR A 14 28.30 2.51 -32.86
N VAL A 15 29.47 1.91 -32.98
CA VAL A 15 30.72 2.50 -32.50
C VAL A 15 31.34 3.25 -33.69
N ALA A 16 31.42 4.57 -33.57
CA ALA A 16 31.92 5.42 -34.68
C ALA A 16 33.41 5.18 -34.94
N ALA A 17 33.85 5.48 -36.18
CA ALA A 17 35.26 5.37 -36.53
C ALA A 17 36.13 6.22 -35.60
N GLY A 18 37.24 5.68 -35.15
CA GLY A 18 38.13 6.30 -34.17
C GLY A 18 37.68 6.20 -32.69
N GLN A 19 36.51 5.60 -32.44
CA GLN A 19 36.02 5.36 -31.08
C GLN A 19 36.20 3.88 -30.69
N SER A 20 36.35 3.62 -29.40
CA SER A 20 36.42 2.27 -28.83
C SER A 20 35.15 1.88 -28.03
N ARG A 21 34.18 2.78 -27.94
CA ARG A 21 32.93 2.61 -27.16
C ARG A 21 31.75 3.22 -27.90
N SER A 22 30.58 2.65 -27.71
CA SER A 22 29.32 3.27 -28.13
C SER A 22 29.05 4.55 -27.33
N PRO A 23 28.14 5.42 -27.80
CA PRO A 23 27.58 6.50 -26.98
C PRO A 23 26.97 5.96 -25.68
N GLY A 24 27.05 6.74 -24.60
CA GLY A 24 26.60 6.34 -23.25
C GLY A 24 25.11 6.48 -22.98
N THR A 25 24.36 7.17 -23.85
CA THR A 25 22.92 7.41 -23.69
C THR A 25 22.13 7.06 -24.94
N VAL A 26 20.88 6.68 -24.81
CA VAL A 26 19.97 6.41 -25.92
C VAL A 26 19.84 7.64 -26.84
N ALA A 27 19.71 8.84 -26.28
CA ALA A 27 19.57 10.09 -27.04
C ALA A 27 20.75 10.38 -27.96
N THR A 28 21.95 9.88 -27.64
CA THR A 28 23.16 10.06 -28.44
C THR A 28 23.50 8.86 -29.33
N GLY A 29 22.59 7.87 -29.42
CA GLY A 29 22.77 6.64 -30.21
C GLY A 29 23.30 5.44 -29.46
N GLY A 30 23.30 5.48 -28.13
CA GLY A 30 23.62 4.34 -27.25
C GLY A 30 22.44 3.39 -27.05
N VAL A 31 22.58 2.47 -26.12
CA VAL A 31 21.57 1.47 -25.74
C VAL A 31 21.31 1.51 -24.24
N ALA A 32 20.03 1.31 -23.85
CA ALA A 32 19.62 1.12 -22.46
C ALA A 32 18.87 -0.22 -22.29
N PHE A 33 18.93 -0.76 -21.11
CA PHE A 33 18.08 -1.87 -20.68
C PHE A 33 16.81 -1.32 -20.05
N ASP A 34 15.64 -1.78 -20.52
CA ASP A 34 14.33 -1.40 -19.96
C ASP A 34 13.75 -2.60 -19.21
N PRO A 35 13.66 -2.56 -17.88
CA PRO A 35 13.15 -3.67 -17.06
C PRO A 35 11.60 -3.70 -17.06
N LEU A 36 10.99 -4.44 -17.98
CA LEU A 36 9.53 -4.52 -18.13
C LEU A 36 8.87 -5.57 -17.23
N LEU A 37 9.58 -6.67 -16.93
CA LEU A 37 9.07 -7.79 -16.13
C LEU A 37 10.14 -8.28 -15.17
N ALA A 38 9.71 -8.74 -14.00
CA ALA A 38 10.61 -9.40 -13.05
C ALA A 38 11.08 -10.76 -13.60
N GLY A 39 12.32 -11.09 -13.32
CA GLY A 39 12.96 -12.34 -13.77
C GLY A 39 14.43 -12.16 -14.10
N THR A 40 15.08 -13.24 -14.53
CA THR A 40 16.47 -13.19 -14.98
C THR A 40 16.50 -13.26 -16.51
N ILE A 41 17.19 -12.31 -17.13
CA ILE A 41 17.39 -12.22 -18.56
C ILE A 41 18.88 -12.12 -18.86
N THR A 42 19.33 -12.73 -19.96
CA THR A 42 20.70 -12.56 -20.44
C THR A 42 20.74 -11.52 -21.56
N VAL A 43 21.51 -10.48 -21.35
CA VAL A 43 21.82 -9.49 -22.40
C VAL A 43 23.17 -9.87 -23.03
N SER A 44 23.18 -10.01 -24.35
CA SER A 44 24.40 -10.35 -25.11
C SER A 44 24.64 -9.37 -26.26
N GLY A 45 25.91 -9.13 -26.53
CA GLY A 45 26.36 -8.33 -27.67
C GLY A 45 27.19 -9.16 -28.67
N ALA A 46 27.01 -8.90 -29.96
CA ALA A 46 27.80 -9.53 -31.02
C ALA A 46 28.15 -8.50 -32.10
N VAL A 47 29.31 -8.71 -32.75
CA VAL A 47 29.74 -7.94 -33.91
C VAL A 47 29.86 -8.90 -35.09
N PRO A 48 29.35 -8.58 -36.30
CA PRO A 48 29.53 -9.42 -37.48
C PRO A 48 31.00 -9.71 -37.73
N GLY A 49 31.36 -11.00 -37.81
CA GLY A 49 32.76 -11.44 -37.98
C GLY A 49 33.65 -11.32 -36.71
N GLY A 50 33.11 -10.84 -35.62
CA GLY A 50 33.81 -10.69 -34.35
C GLY A 50 33.76 -11.97 -33.50
N GLN A 51 34.72 -12.10 -32.58
CA GLN A 51 34.78 -13.21 -31.62
C GLN A 51 34.09 -12.78 -30.31
N ALA A 52 33.20 -13.65 -29.80
CA ALA A 52 32.60 -13.45 -28.49
C ALA A 52 33.62 -13.74 -27.37
N VAL A 53 33.58 -12.92 -26.33
CA VAL A 53 34.34 -13.12 -25.09
C VAL A 53 33.38 -13.31 -23.92
N ALA A 54 33.85 -13.80 -22.79
CA ALA A 54 32.99 -14.09 -21.62
C ALA A 54 32.14 -12.87 -21.16
N THR A 55 32.64 -11.65 -21.36
CA THR A 55 31.96 -10.39 -21.02
C THR A 55 30.99 -9.88 -22.10
N SER A 56 30.89 -10.56 -23.27
CA SER A 56 29.91 -10.20 -24.31
C SER A 56 28.48 -10.66 -23.97
N SER A 57 28.30 -11.35 -22.84
CA SER A 57 27.00 -11.80 -22.32
C SER A 57 26.94 -11.56 -20.83
N ARG A 58 25.81 -11.06 -20.34
CA ARG A 58 25.58 -10.77 -18.92
C ARG A 58 24.16 -11.11 -18.50
N ALA A 59 24.04 -11.90 -17.43
CA ALA A 59 22.77 -12.10 -16.76
C ALA A 59 22.39 -10.84 -15.95
N VAL A 60 21.14 -10.40 -16.09
CA VAL A 60 20.55 -9.29 -15.34
C VAL A 60 19.29 -9.81 -14.65
N THR A 61 19.22 -9.67 -13.33
CA THR A 61 18.02 -9.99 -12.56
C THR A 61 17.23 -8.73 -12.33
N VAL A 62 15.95 -8.74 -12.74
CA VAL A 62 14.97 -7.70 -12.51
C VAL A 62 14.07 -8.18 -11.37
N SER A 63 14.00 -7.43 -10.28
CA SER A 63 13.14 -7.74 -9.14
C SER A 63 11.82 -6.97 -9.25
N ALA A 64 10.71 -7.60 -8.86
CA ALA A 64 9.44 -6.91 -8.71
C ALA A 64 9.53 -5.88 -7.57
N PRO A 65 9.00 -4.66 -7.73
CA PRO A 65 8.89 -3.72 -6.63
C PRO A 65 7.94 -4.27 -5.57
N GLY A 66 8.20 -4.02 -4.30
CA GLY A 66 7.36 -4.46 -3.20
C GLY A 66 6.19 -3.50 -2.94
N ILE A 67 5.18 -3.97 -2.22
CA ILE A 67 4.15 -3.14 -1.59
C ILE A 67 4.43 -3.10 -0.09
N THR A 68 4.19 -1.96 0.54
CA THR A 68 4.22 -1.80 2.00
C THR A 68 2.89 -1.26 2.48
N THR A 69 2.49 -1.57 3.71
CA THR A 69 1.35 -0.93 4.38
C THR A 69 1.83 -0.24 5.65
N ASN A 70 1.13 0.80 6.07
CA ASN A 70 1.34 1.44 7.36
C ASN A 70 0.49 0.82 8.48
N VAL A 71 -0.17 -0.31 8.23
CA VAL A 71 -0.81 -1.14 9.28
C VAL A 71 0.27 -1.95 9.97
N LEU A 72 0.55 -1.66 11.23
CA LEU A 72 1.58 -2.37 12.01
C LEU A 72 0.92 -3.25 13.09
N ASN A 73 0.61 -2.68 14.25
CA ASN A 73 -0.08 -3.33 15.37
C ASN A 73 -1.24 -2.45 15.79
N GLU A 74 -2.25 -2.37 14.94
CA GLU A 74 -3.37 -1.46 15.13
C GLU A 74 -4.43 -2.04 16.06
N ARG A 75 -5.20 -1.14 16.67
CA ARG A 75 -6.34 -1.47 17.51
C ARG A 75 -7.57 -0.79 16.97
N VAL A 76 -8.61 -1.57 16.66
CA VAL A 76 -9.88 -1.05 16.14
C VAL A 76 -11.00 -1.48 17.09
N GLY A 77 -11.84 -0.53 17.48
CA GLY A 77 -13.01 -0.82 18.31
C GLY A 77 -14.05 -1.63 17.55
N ALA A 78 -14.66 -2.61 18.20
CA ALA A 78 -15.81 -3.34 17.62
C ALA A 78 -16.95 -2.35 17.34
N GLY A 79 -17.51 -2.37 16.13
CA GLY A 79 -18.48 -1.38 15.65
C GLY A 79 -17.87 -0.03 15.22
N LEU A 80 -16.56 0.14 15.28
CA LEU A 80 -15.87 1.37 14.86
C LEU A 80 -15.09 1.19 13.56
N GLN A 81 -14.78 2.31 12.92
CA GLN A 81 -13.84 2.38 11.79
C GLN A 81 -12.65 3.28 12.12
N TYR A 82 -11.49 2.93 11.56
CA TYR A 82 -10.23 3.63 11.76
C TYR A 82 -9.46 3.79 10.45
N GLY A 83 -8.93 4.95 10.19
CA GLY A 83 -8.10 5.29 9.02
C GLY A 83 -7.66 6.74 9.06
N ILE A 84 -6.86 7.15 8.13
CA ILE A 84 -6.58 6.61 6.80
C ILE A 84 -5.33 5.74 6.86
N PHE A 85 -5.43 4.52 6.36
CA PHE A 85 -4.27 3.68 6.09
C PHE A 85 -3.90 3.74 4.61
N THR A 86 -2.65 3.40 4.29
CA THR A 86 -2.15 3.45 2.92
C THR A 86 -1.33 2.21 2.61
N ALA A 87 -1.64 1.56 1.48
CA ALA A 87 -0.74 0.63 0.83
C ALA A 87 0.10 1.42 -0.19
N THR A 88 1.42 1.35 -0.06
CA THR A 88 2.36 2.11 -0.88
C THR A 88 3.10 1.18 -1.83
N LEU A 89 2.99 1.43 -3.13
CA LEU A 89 3.73 0.75 -4.18
C LEU A 89 5.20 1.17 -4.15
N GLY A 90 6.13 0.24 -4.27
CA GLY A 90 7.58 0.50 -4.35
C GLY A 90 8.04 1.12 -5.67
N ALA A 91 7.15 1.24 -6.65
CA ALA A 91 7.34 2.00 -7.89
C ALA A 91 6.03 2.67 -8.31
N PRO A 92 6.08 3.84 -8.98
CA PRO A 92 4.88 4.51 -9.47
C PRO A 92 4.07 3.63 -10.42
N ALA A 93 2.74 3.74 -10.35
CA ALA A 93 1.83 3.04 -11.24
C ALA A 93 2.09 3.43 -12.71
N GLY A 94 2.19 2.44 -13.58
CA GLY A 94 2.37 2.62 -15.02
C GLY A 94 1.12 3.16 -15.72
N ALA A 95 1.19 3.26 -17.05
CA ALA A 95 0.05 3.66 -17.88
C ALA A 95 -1.16 2.73 -17.64
N GLY A 96 -2.32 3.32 -17.43
CA GLY A 96 -3.55 2.59 -17.06
C GLY A 96 -3.77 2.42 -15.56
N GLY A 97 -2.79 2.82 -14.71
CA GLY A 97 -2.86 2.65 -13.26
C GLY A 97 -2.57 1.22 -12.80
N VAL A 98 -2.65 1.01 -11.48
CA VAL A 98 -2.48 -0.30 -10.83
C VAL A 98 -3.66 -0.56 -9.90
N GLN A 99 -4.28 -1.72 -10.01
CA GLN A 99 -5.29 -2.18 -9.07
C GLN A 99 -4.62 -2.88 -7.89
N VAL A 100 -4.79 -2.31 -6.70
CA VAL A 100 -4.29 -2.86 -5.44
C VAL A 100 -5.43 -3.50 -4.70
N THR A 101 -5.32 -4.79 -4.41
CA THR A 101 -6.26 -5.52 -3.58
C THR A 101 -5.79 -5.47 -2.13
N ILE A 102 -6.66 -4.98 -1.25
CA ILE A 102 -6.44 -4.97 0.20
C ILE A 102 -7.32 -6.07 0.81
N THR A 103 -6.74 -6.98 1.55
CA THR A 103 -7.45 -8.16 2.07
C THR A 103 -7.24 -8.34 3.57
N SER A 104 -8.32 -8.62 4.28
CA SER A 104 -8.32 -9.07 5.66
C SER A 104 -8.24 -10.60 5.75
N SER A 105 -7.40 -11.13 6.63
CA SER A 105 -7.35 -12.57 6.90
C SER A 105 -8.51 -13.09 7.75
N ASN A 106 -9.30 -12.20 8.36
CA ASN A 106 -10.43 -12.55 9.24
C ASN A 106 -11.62 -11.61 8.99
N PRO A 107 -12.35 -11.74 7.86
CA PRO A 107 -13.47 -10.86 7.52
C PRO A 107 -14.65 -10.96 8.49
N ALA A 108 -14.72 -12.01 9.31
CA ALA A 108 -15.73 -12.11 10.37
C ALA A 108 -15.52 -11.11 11.50
N ALA A 109 -14.27 -10.65 11.70
CA ALA A 109 -13.93 -9.72 12.80
C ALA A 109 -13.34 -8.39 12.31
N LEU A 110 -12.62 -8.40 11.18
CA LEU A 110 -11.94 -7.24 10.61
C LEU A 110 -12.30 -7.10 9.13
N ARG A 111 -12.80 -5.94 8.75
CA ARG A 111 -13.16 -5.63 7.35
C ARG A 111 -12.47 -4.37 6.87
N VAL A 112 -12.57 -4.10 5.59
CA VAL A 112 -11.94 -2.94 4.93
C VAL A 112 -12.93 -2.18 4.05
N SER A 113 -12.72 -0.87 3.90
CA SER A 113 -13.45 -0.03 2.94
C SER A 113 -12.50 0.95 2.25
N PRO A 114 -12.85 1.47 1.05
CA PRO A 114 -12.00 2.40 0.32
C PRO A 114 -12.01 3.83 0.89
N ASN A 115 -12.96 4.17 1.74
CA ASN A 115 -13.08 5.51 2.35
C ASN A 115 -13.97 5.47 3.61
N ALA A 116 -14.03 6.59 4.34
CA ALA A 116 -14.76 6.73 5.61
C ALA A 116 -16.29 6.66 5.50
N THR A 117 -16.87 6.79 4.30
CA THR A 117 -18.33 6.89 4.10
C THR A 117 -18.91 5.65 3.43
N THR A 118 -18.08 4.73 2.97
CA THR A 118 -18.51 3.46 2.37
C THR A 118 -18.52 2.37 3.42
N ALA A 119 -19.60 1.59 3.46
CA ALA A 119 -19.67 0.39 4.32
C ALA A 119 -18.55 -0.58 3.98
N ALA A 120 -18.05 -1.31 5.00
CA ALA A 120 -17.01 -2.28 4.79
C ALA A 120 -17.51 -3.50 4.02
N GLU A 121 -16.68 -4.03 3.13
CA GLU A 121 -16.99 -5.23 2.35
C GLU A 121 -17.04 -6.47 3.24
N VAL A 122 -18.11 -7.27 3.05
CA VAL A 122 -18.40 -8.44 3.92
C VAL A 122 -17.37 -9.55 3.75
N ASP A 123 -16.77 -9.68 2.58
CA ASP A 123 -15.70 -10.64 2.30
C ASP A 123 -14.33 -10.17 2.79
N GLY A 124 -14.26 -8.93 3.32
CA GLY A 124 -13.03 -8.34 3.86
C GLY A 124 -12.00 -7.99 2.81
N SER A 125 -12.39 -7.84 1.54
CA SER A 125 -11.49 -7.49 0.44
C SER A 125 -12.01 -6.31 -0.36
N ILE A 126 -11.13 -5.37 -0.71
CA ILE A 126 -11.42 -4.24 -1.60
C ILE A 126 -10.36 -4.11 -2.67
N VAL A 127 -10.73 -3.52 -3.80
CA VAL A 127 -9.79 -3.13 -4.86
C VAL A 127 -9.76 -1.60 -4.94
N VAL A 128 -8.56 -1.03 -4.82
CA VAL A 128 -8.32 0.41 -4.94
C VAL A 128 -7.43 0.67 -6.15
N THR A 129 -7.86 1.56 -7.03
CA THR A 129 -7.05 1.93 -8.21
C THR A 129 -6.06 3.02 -7.84
N VAL A 130 -4.78 2.74 -8.02
CA VAL A 130 -3.69 3.73 -7.97
C VAL A 130 -3.51 4.30 -9.36
N ASN A 131 -3.74 5.60 -9.53
CA ASN A 131 -3.65 6.26 -10.82
C ASN A 131 -2.21 6.30 -11.34
N GLN A 132 -2.03 6.41 -12.65
CA GLN A 132 -0.73 6.54 -13.29
C GLN A 132 0.14 7.60 -12.60
N GLY A 133 1.38 7.25 -12.30
CA GLY A 133 2.36 8.10 -11.64
C GLY A 133 2.24 8.19 -10.11
N ALA A 134 1.12 7.74 -9.54
CA ALA A 134 0.92 7.66 -8.09
C ALA A 134 1.48 6.35 -7.50
N THR A 135 1.59 6.30 -6.16
CA THR A 135 2.07 5.12 -5.43
C THR A 135 1.14 4.66 -4.31
N GLY A 136 0.17 5.49 -3.88
CA GLY A 136 -0.65 5.22 -2.69
C GLY A 136 -2.06 4.74 -2.98
N ALA A 137 -2.49 3.65 -2.33
CA ALA A 137 -3.86 3.19 -2.24
C ALA A 137 -4.36 3.38 -0.80
N GLN A 138 -5.34 4.25 -0.59
CA GLN A 138 -5.90 4.54 0.74
C GLN A 138 -7.04 3.59 1.07
N PHE A 139 -7.19 3.27 2.37
CA PHE A 139 -8.27 2.42 2.88
C PHE A 139 -8.54 2.65 4.37
N TYR A 140 -9.65 2.10 4.86
CA TYR A 140 -10.08 2.14 6.26
C TYR A 140 -10.27 0.72 6.80
N LEU A 141 -10.02 0.56 8.09
CA LEU A 141 -10.24 -0.68 8.85
C LEU A 141 -11.55 -0.57 9.62
N HIS A 142 -12.31 -1.66 9.68
CA HIS A 142 -13.58 -1.75 10.40
C HIS A 142 -13.54 -2.95 11.35
N GLY A 143 -13.74 -2.71 12.64
CA GLY A 143 -13.93 -3.77 13.62
C GLY A 143 -15.38 -4.23 13.63
N VAL A 144 -15.65 -5.50 13.34
CA VAL A 144 -17.02 -6.02 13.33
C VAL A 144 -17.59 -6.02 14.76
N GLU A 145 -18.84 -5.58 14.90
CA GLU A 145 -19.54 -5.56 16.19
C GLU A 145 -19.59 -6.95 16.84
N GLY A 146 -19.42 -7.01 18.15
CA GLY A 146 -19.41 -8.27 18.92
C GLY A 146 -18.11 -9.09 18.80
N GLN A 147 -17.11 -8.65 18.02
CA GLN A 147 -15.88 -9.39 17.77
C GLN A 147 -14.68 -8.90 18.60
N ALA A 148 -14.90 -8.20 19.70
CA ALA A 148 -13.82 -7.78 20.60
C ALA A 148 -12.99 -8.97 21.08
N GLY A 149 -11.66 -8.80 21.10
CA GLY A 149 -10.70 -9.86 21.44
C GLY A 149 -10.19 -10.67 20.25
N GLN A 150 -10.82 -10.54 19.07
CA GLN A 150 -10.35 -11.18 17.83
C GLN A 150 -9.18 -10.40 17.21
N THR A 151 -8.42 -11.09 16.37
CA THR A 151 -7.33 -10.50 15.58
C THR A 151 -7.49 -10.86 14.11
N GLY A 152 -6.95 -10.01 13.26
CA GLY A 152 -6.80 -10.26 11.82
C GLY A 152 -5.53 -9.60 11.32
N THR A 153 -5.15 -9.91 10.09
CA THR A 153 -4.06 -9.22 9.40
C THR A 153 -4.56 -8.59 8.12
N ILE A 154 -3.92 -7.49 7.73
CA ILE A 154 -4.16 -6.82 6.45
C ILE A 154 -2.96 -7.05 5.55
N THR A 155 -3.22 -7.48 4.32
CA THR A 155 -2.24 -7.58 3.24
C THR A 155 -2.68 -6.77 2.04
N ALA A 156 -1.72 -6.26 1.29
CA ALA A 156 -1.93 -5.57 0.03
C ALA A 156 -1.19 -6.30 -1.09
N SER A 157 -1.86 -6.56 -2.21
CA SER A 157 -1.31 -7.24 -3.38
C SER A 157 -1.65 -6.49 -4.67
N ALA A 158 -0.79 -6.60 -5.68
CA ALA A 158 -1.05 -6.07 -7.02
C ALA A 158 -0.22 -6.83 -8.06
N ALA A 159 -0.76 -6.94 -9.28
CA ALA A 159 -0.05 -7.59 -10.38
C ALA A 159 1.28 -6.88 -10.68
N GLY A 160 2.37 -7.66 -10.77
CA GLY A 160 3.72 -7.14 -11.04
C GLY A 160 4.46 -6.61 -9.82
N TYR A 161 3.89 -6.70 -8.64
CA TYR A 161 4.49 -6.31 -7.35
C TYR A 161 4.64 -7.51 -6.42
N THR A 162 5.54 -7.41 -5.46
CA THR A 162 5.60 -8.34 -4.33
C THR A 162 4.64 -7.86 -3.24
N ASP A 163 3.82 -8.76 -2.73
CA ASP A 163 2.80 -8.47 -1.71
C ASP A 163 3.41 -7.86 -0.45
N SER A 164 2.62 -7.07 0.27
CA SER A 164 3.04 -6.49 1.55
C SER A 164 3.21 -7.55 2.63
N ALA A 165 4.08 -7.27 3.60
CA ALA A 165 4.04 -7.99 4.87
C ALA A 165 2.66 -7.82 5.54
N PRO A 166 2.15 -8.84 6.26
CA PRO A 166 0.87 -8.75 6.97
C PRO A 166 0.96 -7.74 8.13
N GLY A 167 0.07 -6.75 8.15
CA GLY A 167 -0.11 -5.83 9.26
C GLY A 167 -1.13 -6.36 10.25
N VAL A 168 -0.78 -6.48 11.54
CA VAL A 168 -1.66 -7.05 12.58
C VAL A 168 -2.67 -6.00 13.06
N VAL A 169 -3.92 -6.44 13.25
CA VAL A 169 -5.01 -5.62 13.83
C VAL A 169 -5.70 -6.41 14.92
N THR A 170 -5.86 -5.80 16.09
CA THR A 170 -6.63 -6.36 17.21
C THR A 170 -7.96 -5.63 17.34
N ILE A 171 -9.06 -6.37 17.37
CA ILE A 171 -10.38 -5.81 17.66
C ILE A 171 -10.54 -5.68 19.17
N THR A 172 -10.84 -4.48 19.65
CA THR A 172 -10.98 -4.18 21.06
C THR A 172 -12.43 -3.83 21.39
N PRO A 173 -12.84 -3.88 22.68
CA PRO A 173 -14.07 -3.19 23.05
C PRO A 173 -14.01 -1.72 22.63
N PRO A 174 -15.10 -1.14 22.12
CA PRO A 174 -15.18 0.30 21.92
C PRO A 174 -15.21 0.99 23.28
N VAL A 175 -14.64 2.17 23.36
CA VAL A 175 -14.68 2.99 24.59
C VAL A 175 -15.25 4.36 24.28
N VAL A 176 -15.90 4.92 25.30
CA VAL A 176 -16.44 6.27 25.31
C VAL A 176 -15.61 7.07 26.32
N ASP A 177 -15.24 8.27 25.94
CA ASP A 177 -14.54 9.24 26.80
C ASP A 177 -15.26 10.59 26.75
N LEU A 178 -15.32 11.27 27.90
CA LEU A 178 -15.97 12.58 28.04
C LEU A 178 -14.89 13.66 28.06
N LEU A 179 -14.89 14.50 27.04
CA LEU A 179 -13.93 15.58 26.88
C LEU A 179 -14.53 16.87 27.40
N SER A 180 -13.77 17.60 28.23
CA SER A 180 -14.09 18.93 28.75
C SER A 180 -15.26 18.99 29.76
N LEU A 181 -15.75 17.86 30.26
CA LEU A 181 -16.71 17.85 31.35
C LEU A 181 -16.02 18.27 32.66
N LEU A 182 -16.53 19.30 33.32
CA LEU A 182 -16.03 19.77 34.62
C LEU A 182 -16.35 18.74 35.71
N THR A 183 -15.39 18.49 36.60
CA THR A 183 -15.55 17.56 37.73
C THR A 183 -16.29 18.18 38.94
N SER A 184 -16.52 19.50 38.91
CA SER A 184 -17.25 20.23 39.95
C SER A 184 -17.88 21.48 39.34
N ILE A 185 -19.20 21.61 39.50
CA ILE A 185 -19.99 22.74 38.99
C ILE A 185 -20.86 23.26 40.14
N PRO A 186 -20.82 24.56 40.49
CA PRO A 186 -21.71 25.14 41.49
C PRO A 186 -23.19 25.07 41.07
N VAL A 187 -24.07 24.98 42.03
CA VAL A 187 -25.51 25.10 41.77
C VAL A 187 -25.84 26.49 41.16
N ALA A 188 -26.68 26.53 40.14
CA ALA A 188 -27.04 27.73 39.38
C ALA A 188 -25.89 28.30 38.51
N ALA A 189 -24.77 27.56 38.27
CA ALA A 189 -23.83 27.90 37.22
C ALA A 189 -24.49 27.76 35.83
N ALA A 190 -23.83 28.36 34.82
CA ALA A 190 -24.20 28.10 33.41
C ALA A 190 -23.99 26.64 33.03
N ASP A 191 -24.72 26.18 32.01
CA ASP A 191 -24.56 24.82 31.48
C ASP A 191 -23.12 24.55 31.06
N ASP A 192 -22.61 23.39 31.41
CA ASP A 192 -21.27 22.92 31.03
C ASP A 192 -21.34 22.03 29.78
N ALA A 193 -20.89 22.59 28.66
CA ALA A 193 -20.87 21.87 27.39
C ALA A 193 -19.67 20.93 27.33
N PHE A 194 -19.88 19.66 27.03
CA PHE A 194 -18.83 18.66 26.86
C PHE A 194 -19.01 17.86 25.56
N GLN A 195 -17.97 17.16 25.17
CA GLN A 195 -17.97 16.25 24.01
C GLN A 195 -17.84 14.81 24.44
N VAL A 196 -18.45 13.94 23.64
CA VAL A 196 -18.32 12.48 23.78
C VAL A 196 -17.41 11.99 22.65
N ARG A 197 -16.32 11.31 22.98
CA ARG A 197 -15.42 10.70 22.03
C ARG A 197 -15.58 9.18 22.02
N LEU A 198 -15.46 8.61 20.83
CA LEU A 198 -15.42 7.15 20.62
C LEU A 198 -14.00 6.74 20.25
N GLY A 199 -13.58 5.54 20.63
CA GLY A 199 -12.30 5.01 20.20
C GLY A 199 -12.03 3.59 20.65
N SER A 200 -10.82 3.12 20.37
CA SER A 200 -10.37 1.81 20.78
C SER A 200 -9.82 1.82 22.21
N LEU A 201 -9.99 0.70 22.93
CA LEU A 201 -9.41 0.49 24.25
C LEU A 201 -7.88 0.42 24.14
N ASN A 202 -7.16 1.11 25.05
CA ASN A 202 -5.70 1.02 25.13
C ASN A 202 -5.23 -0.38 25.59
N ALA A 203 -3.93 -0.65 25.43
CA ALA A 203 -3.35 -1.95 25.79
C ALA A 203 -3.43 -2.26 27.29
N ALA A 204 -3.48 -1.25 28.14
CA ALA A 204 -3.63 -1.40 29.59
C ALA A 204 -5.08 -1.67 30.03
N GLY A 205 -6.06 -1.53 29.14
CA GLY A 205 -7.47 -1.71 29.45
C GLY A 205 -8.08 -0.60 30.31
N THR A 206 -7.47 0.59 30.36
CA THR A 206 -7.81 1.66 31.31
C THR A 206 -8.39 2.92 30.68
N GLY A 207 -8.41 3.02 29.36
CA GLY A 207 -8.89 4.22 28.69
C GLY A 207 -8.81 4.15 27.16
N LEU A 208 -9.13 5.27 26.53
CA LEU A 208 -9.09 5.43 25.08
C LEU A 208 -7.63 5.43 24.59
N SER A 209 -7.34 4.61 23.57
CA SER A 209 -6.05 4.57 22.88
C SER A 209 -5.98 5.63 21.79
N VAL A 210 -6.93 5.57 20.86
CA VAL A 210 -7.04 6.47 19.72
C VAL A 210 -8.51 6.71 19.40
N GLU A 211 -8.84 7.94 19.06
CA GLU A 211 -10.18 8.32 18.62
C GLU A 211 -10.51 7.67 17.28
N GLN A 212 -11.71 7.10 17.18
CA GLN A 212 -12.19 6.39 16.00
C GLN A 212 -13.62 6.79 15.68
N GLN A 213 -14.00 6.60 14.44
CA GLN A 213 -15.34 6.96 13.96
C GLN A 213 -16.33 5.81 14.13
N ALA A 214 -17.60 6.11 14.29
CA ALA A 214 -18.65 5.12 14.10
C ALA A 214 -18.60 4.57 12.67
N GLN A 215 -18.90 3.30 12.48
CA GLN A 215 -18.84 2.63 11.17
C GLN A 215 -19.81 3.25 10.17
N ALA A 216 -19.36 3.49 8.94
CA ALA A 216 -20.24 3.77 7.83
C ALA A 216 -21.17 2.58 7.56
N GLY A 217 -22.49 2.82 7.49
CA GLY A 217 -23.50 1.77 7.29
C GLY A 217 -23.79 0.89 8.50
N GLY A 218 -23.15 1.15 9.66
CA GLY A 218 -23.47 0.50 10.93
C GLY A 218 -24.73 1.08 11.59
N ALA A 219 -25.34 0.32 12.52
CA ALA A 219 -26.28 0.89 13.46
C ALA A 219 -25.51 1.92 14.30
N GLY A 220 -26.05 3.15 14.42
CA GLY A 220 -25.43 4.16 15.27
C GLY A 220 -25.25 3.65 16.69
N ILE A 221 -24.11 3.96 17.31
CA ILE A 221 -23.79 3.64 18.70
C ILE A 221 -24.51 4.63 19.61
#